data_abbab553903ceb7fdecb14baf74084e6
#
_entry.id   abbab553903ceb7fdecb14baf74084e6
#
_cell.length_a   1.000
_cell.length_b   1.000
_cell.length_c   1.000
_cell.angle_alpha   90.00
_cell.angle_beta   90.00
_cell.angle_gamma   90.00
#
_symmetry.space_group_name_H-M   'P 1'
#
loop_
_entity.id
_entity.type
_entity.pdbx_description
1 polymer ?
#
loop_
_entity_poly.entity_id
_entity_poly.type
_entity_poly.pdbx_seq_one_letter_code
_entity_poly.pdbx_strand_id
1 'polypeptide(L)'
;MLEQDIKKILISHEEIVDAAKKLGQQLTKDYQDKNPIFVGILKGSVPFMAELIKHIDTHIELDFMLVSSYHGGTASSGVINVIKDIDQDITGRDILFVEDIIDTGQTLKNLCNLFKERNAASVKIATLLDKPEGRVVEINADYTCFTIPNEFVVGYGLDYNENYRNIPYIGILKEEVYTK
;
A
#
# COMPACT_ATOMS: atom_id res chain seq x y z
N MET A 1 -25.87 7.76 4.46
CA MET A 1 -24.54 8.34 4.19
C MET A 1 -23.51 7.29 4.60
N LEU A 2 -22.33 7.26 3.99
CA LEU A 2 -21.30 6.22 4.23
C LEU A 2 -20.90 6.05 5.70
N GLU A 3 -20.92 7.13 6.47
CA GLU A 3 -20.61 7.12 7.90
C GLU A 3 -21.52 6.21 8.74
N GLN A 4 -22.75 5.94 8.27
CA GLN A 4 -23.67 5.04 8.97
C GLN A 4 -23.20 3.60 9.01
N ASP A 5 -22.34 3.21 8.07
CA ASP A 5 -21.78 1.87 7.95
C ASP A 5 -20.48 1.72 8.77
N ILE A 6 -19.94 2.83 9.29
CA ILE A 6 -18.71 2.85 10.08
C ILE A 6 -19.02 2.63 11.56
N LYS A 7 -18.40 1.62 12.15
CA LYS A 7 -18.52 1.30 13.58
C LYS A 7 -17.72 2.29 14.43
N LYS A 8 -16.51 2.64 13.95
CA LYS A 8 -15.58 3.51 14.67
C LYS A 8 -14.54 4.06 13.69
N ILE A 9 -14.17 5.33 13.83
CA ILE A 9 -12.97 5.88 13.19
C ILE A 9 -11.75 5.32 13.93
N LEU A 10 -10.88 4.64 13.21
CA LEU A 10 -9.67 4.06 13.77
C LEU A 10 -8.50 5.03 13.70
N ILE A 11 -8.35 5.72 12.56
CA ILE A 11 -7.32 6.72 12.32
C ILE A 11 -7.95 7.90 11.59
N SER A 12 -7.82 9.09 12.12
CA SER A 12 -8.37 10.32 11.54
C SER A 12 -7.57 10.78 10.32
N HIS A 13 -8.15 11.69 9.54
CA HIS A 13 -7.48 12.31 8.41
C HIS A 13 -6.21 13.06 8.85
N GLU A 14 -6.28 13.80 9.94
CA GLU A 14 -5.17 14.58 10.50
C GLU A 14 -4.00 13.67 10.90
N GLU A 15 -4.29 12.54 11.54
CA GLU A 15 -3.27 11.56 11.90
C GLU A 15 -2.58 10.97 10.67
N ILE A 16 -3.34 10.70 9.58
CA ILE A 16 -2.79 10.20 8.32
C ILE A 16 -1.85 11.25 7.69
N VAL A 17 -2.27 12.50 7.62
CA VAL A 17 -1.46 13.60 7.07
C VAL A 17 -0.17 13.78 7.88
N ASP A 18 -0.25 13.75 9.20
CA ASP A 18 0.92 13.87 10.06
C ASP A 18 1.90 12.70 9.90
N ALA A 19 1.39 11.48 9.76
CA ALA A 19 2.21 10.29 9.50
C ALA A 19 2.87 10.36 8.12
N ALA A 20 2.13 10.74 7.07
CA ALA A 20 2.65 10.92 5.73
C ALA A 20 3.75 12.00 5.69
N LYS A 21 3.57 13.11 6.42
CA LYS A 21 4.58 14.16 6.54
C LYS A 21 5.87 13.65 7.20
N LYS A 22 5.77 12.92 8.31
CA LYS A 22 6.93 12.33 8.99
C LYS A 22 7.66 11.34 8.09
N LEU A 23 6.92 10.47 7.42
CA LEU A 23 7.48 9.51 6.47
C LEU A 23 8.14 10.21 5.27
N GLY A 24 7.50 11.22 4.68
CA GLY A 24 8.05 12.00 3.57
C GLY A 24 9.38 12.66 3.91
N GLN A 25 9.52 13.21 5.13
CA GLN A 25 10.78 13.77 5.62
C GLN A 25 11.87 12.70 5.79
N GLN A 26 11.51 11.48 6.21
CA GLN A 26 12.44 10.37 6.29
C GLN A 26 12.88 9.92 4.92
N LEU A 27 11.93 9.70 4.00
CA LEU A 27 12.20 9.29 2.62
C LEU A 27 13.06 10.32 1.87
N THR A 28 12.87 11.62 2.11
CA THR A 28 13.73 12.68 1.57
C THR A 28 15.20 12.43 1.91
N LYS A 29 15.50 12.08 3.17
CA LYS A 29 16.87 11.81 3.62
C LYS A 29 17.41 10.49 3.06
N ASP A 30 16.59 9.43 3.09
CA ASP A 30 17.00 8.09 2.71
C ASP A 30 17.25 7.93 1.21
N TYR A 31 16.56 8.77 0.40
CA TYR A 31 16.65 8.77 -1.06
C TYR A 31 17.31 10.03 -1.65
N GLN A 32 17.95 10.84 -0.83
CA GLN A 32 18.73 11.97 -1.32
C GLN A 32 19.72 11.51 -2.40
N ASP A 33 19.74 12.21 -3.53
CA ASP A 33 20.62 11.96 -4.69
C ASP A 33 20.47 10.57 -5.38
N LYS A 34 19.41 9.81 -5.07
CA LYS A 34 19.16 8.47 -5.64
C LYS A 34 18.15 8.43 -6.77
N ASN A 35 17.26 9.42 -6.86
CA ASN A 35 16.16 9.46 -7.84
C ASN A 35 15.37 8.12 -7.92
N PRO A 36 14.76 7.64 -6.83
CA PRO A 36 14.06 6.37 -6.80
C PRO A 36 12.77 6.40 -7.62
N ILE A 37 12.27 5.22 -7.99
CA ILE A 37 10.94 5.05 -8.57
C ILE A 37 9.98 4.63 -7.45
N PHE A 38 8.98 5.45 -7.19
CA PHE A 38 7.88 5.12 -6.26
C PHE A 38 6.75 4.47 -7.06
N VAL A 39 6.42 3.25 -6.71
CA VAL A 39 5.42 2.44 -7.42
C VAL A 39 4.20 2.22 -6.52
N GLY A 40 3.10 2.91 -6.85
CA GLY A 40 1.83 2.72 -6.17
C GLY A 40 1.09 1.48 -6.67
N ILE A 41 0.60 0.66 -5.75
CA ILE A 41 -0.21 -0.50 -6.12
C ILE A 41 -1.69 -0.11 -6.15
N LEU A 42 -2.25 -0.09 -7.36
CA LEU A 42 -3.64 0.31 -7.61
C LEU A 42 -4.62 -0.74 -7.08
N LYS A 43 -5.81 -0.33 -6.57
CA LYS A 43 -6.33 1.08 -6.57
C LYS A 43 -6.11 1.76 -5.21
N GLY A 44 -5.95 0.98 -4.13
CA GLY A 44 -6.01 1.44 -2.76
C GLY A 44 -4.92 2.43 -2.37
N SER A 45 -3.71 2.29 -2.94
CA SER A 45 -2.58 3.18 -2.63
C SER A 45 -2.73 4.63 -3.08
N VAL A 46 -3.70 4.94 -3.97
CA VAL A 46 -3.80 6.27 -4.61
C VAL A 46 -3.88 7.43 -3.61
N PRO A 47 -4.77 7.43 -2.61
CA PRO A 47 -4.85 8.56 -1.67
C PRO A 47 -3.57 8.70 -0.83
N PHE A 48 -2.99 7.59 -0.37
CA PHE A 48 -1.77 7.62 0.42
C PHE A 48 -0.56 8.09 -0.40
N MET A 49 -0.39 7.60 -1.62
CA MET A 49 0.66 8.06 -2.54
C MET A 49 0.54 9.57 -2.78
N ALA A 50 -0.67 10.04 -3.10
CA ALA A 50 -0.92 11.46 -3.38
C ALA A 50 -0.63 12.36 -2.17
N GLU A 51 -0.86 11.88 -0.95
CA GLU A 51 -0.49 12.62 0.26
C GLU A 51 1.00 12.58 0.52
N LEU A 52 1.61 11.39 0.48
CA LEU A 52 3.02 11.16 0.81
C LEU A 52 3.98 12.00 -0.04
N ILE A 53 3.78 12.03 -1.36
CA ILE A 53 4.69 12.71 -2.28
C ILE A 53 4.76 14.23 -2.09
N LYS A 54 3.73 14.85 -1.52
CA LYS A 54 3.72 16.29 -1.19
C LYS A 54 4.73 16.68 -0.11
N HIS A 55 5.20 15.70 0.65
CA HIS A 55 6.10 15.89 1.79
C HIS A 55 7.53 15.42 1.50
N ILE A 56 7.84 15.12 0.25
CA ILE A 56 9.17 14.67 -0.19
C ILE A 56 9.88 15.81 -0.92
N ASP A 57 11.06 16.16 -0.45
CA ASP A 57 11.90 17.24 -0.98
C ASP A 57 13.19 16.66 -1.61
N THR A 58 13.03 15.76 -2.55
CA THR A 58 14.08 15.22 -3.43
C THR A 58 13.46 14.73 -4.74
N HIS A 59 14.29 14.52 -5.76
CA HIS A 59 13.80 13.98 -7.03
C HIS A 59 13.31 12.54 -6.86
N ILE A 60 12.09 12.29 -7.31
CA ILE A 60 11.47 10.96 -7.39
C ILE A 60 10.77 10.81 -8.74
N GLU A 61 10.70 9.59 -9.22
CA GLU A 61 9.83 9.22 -10.34
C GLU A 61 8.63 8.45 -9.81
N LEU A 62 7.49 8.56 -10.48
CA LEU A 62 6.25 7.88 -10.07
C LEU A 62 5.80 6.93 -11.15
N ASP A 63 5.35 5.76 -10.74
CA ASP A 63 4.61 4.83 -11.57
C ASP A 63 3.55 4.09 -10.76
N PHE A 64 2.69 3.35 -11.44
CA PHE A 64 1.62 2.58 -10.81
C PHE A 64 1.53 1.20 -11.45
N MET A 65 1.29 0.20 -10.60
CA MET A 65 0.98 -1.16 -11.02
C MET A 65 -0.45 -1.52 -10.67
N LEU A 66 -1.06 -2.35 -11.49
CA LEU A 66 -2.31 -3.03 -11.17
C LEU A 66 -2.06 -4.52 -11.18
N VAL A 67 -2.27 -5.14 -10.04
CA VAL A 67 -2.14 -6.58 -9.87
C VAL A 67 -3.43 -7.17 -9.33
N SER A 68 -3.74 -8.41 -9.71
CA SER A 68 -4.81 -9.19 -9.11
C SER A 68 -4.26 -10.48 -8.53
N SER A 69 -4.83 -10.89 -7.39
CA SER A 69 -4.61 -12.24 -6.87
C SER A 69 -5.35 -13.24 -7.78
N TYR A 70 -4.66 -14.26 -8.25
CA TYR A 70 -5.31 -15.31 -9.03
C TYR A 70 -6.16 -16.21 -8.10
N HIS A 71 -7.47 -16.04 -8.14
CA HIS A 71 -8.43 -16.88 -7.42
C HIS A 71 -8.96 -18.02 -8.32
N GLY A 72 -8.08 -18.73 -9.01
CA GLY A 72 -8.46 -19.81 -9.91
C GLY A 72 -7.87 -21.16 -9.48
N GLY A 73 -8.65 -21.98 -8.76
CA GLY A 73 -8.29 -23.36 -8.41
C GLY A 73 -8.13 -23.60 -6.90
N THR A 74 -8.26 -24.86 -6.50
CA THR A 74 -8.25 -25.37 -5.12
C THR A 74 -6.90 -25.26 -4.37
N ALA A 75 -5.91 -24.59 -4.97
CA ALA A 75 -4.67 -24.19 -4.32
C ALA A 75 -4.29 -22.80 -4.81
N SER A 76 -4.12 -21.84 -3.90
CA SER A 76 -3.54 -20.53 -4.22
C SER A 76 -2.09 -20.75 -4.66
N SER A 77 -1.84 -20.71 -5.97
CA SER A 77 -0.50 -20.93 -6.54
C SER A 77 0.50 -19.83 -6.16
N GLY A 78 0.08 -18.83 -5.40
CA GLY A 78 0.91 -17.69 -5.03
C GLY A 78 1.31 -16.80 -6.22
N VAL A 79 0.84 -17.09 -7.43
CA VAL A 79 1.17 -16.32 -8.62
C VAL A 79 0.30 -15.07 -8.68
N ILE A 80 0.95 -13.92 -8.79
CA ILE A 80 0.27 -12.65 -9.09
C ILE A 80 0.03 -12.54 -10.59
N ASN A 81 -1.13 -12.01 -10.97
CA ASN A 81 -1.40 -11.58 -12.34
C ASN A 81 -1.16 -10.07 -12.44
N VAL A 82 -0.15 -9.66 -13.20
CA VAL A 82 0.14 -8.26 -13.50
C VAL A 82 -0.76 -7.81 -14.63
N ILE A 83 -1.75 -6.94 -14.32
CA ILE A 83 -2.71 -6.39 -15.31
C ILE A 83 -2.10 -5.14 -15.96
N LYS A 84 -1.51 -4.24 -15.17
CA LYS A 84 -0.69 -3.12 -15.64
C LYS A 84 0.66 -3.18 -14.96
N ASP A 85 1.70 -3.28 -15.76
CA ASP A 85 3.09 -3.18 -15.31
C ASP A 85 3.57 -1.72 -15.33
N ILE A 86 4.74 -1.46 -14.78
CA ILE A 86 5.43 -0.18 -14.92
C ILE A 86 6.00 -0.04 -16.33
N ASP A 87 6.11 1.20 -16.79
CA ASP A 87 6.60 1.50 -18.14
C ASP A 87 8.13 1.72 -18.17
N GLN A 88 8.76 1.90 -17.02
CA GLN A 88 10.17 2.26 -16.88
C GLN A 88 11.08 1.03 -16.78
N ASP A 89 12.32 1.16 -17.30
CA ASP A 89 13.39 0.21 -17.01
C ASP A 89 13.88 0.41 -15.57
N ILE A 90 13.79 -0.64 -14.77
CA ILE A 90 14.18 -0.63 -13.35
C ILE A 90 15.58 -1.18 -13.08
N THR A 91 16.31 -1.58 -14.11
CA THR A 91 17.67 -2.11 -13.96
C THR A 91 18.56 -1.10 -13.25
N GLY A 92 19.11 -1.51 -12.08
CA GLY A 92 19.97 -0.65 -11.26
C GLY A 92 19.27 0.51 -10.55
N ARG A 93 17.91 0.55 -10.53
CA ARG A 93 17.12 1.61 -9.88
C ARG A 93 16.70 1.21 -8.47
N ASP A 94 16.58 2.21 -7.60
CA ASP A 94 15.97 2.05 -6.28
C ASP A 94 14.44 2.13 -6.40
N ILE A 95 13.74 1.13 -5.89
CA ILE A 95 12.28 1.01 -5.96
C ILE A 95 11.69 1.13 -4.57
N LEU A 96 10.63 1.93 -4.45
CA LEU A 96 9.78 1.97 -3.26
C LEU A 96 8.35 1.63 -3.65
N PHE A 97 7.87 0.45 -3.26
CA PHE A 97 6.44 0.16 -3.32
C PHE A 97 5.69 0.98 -2.27
N VAL A 98 4.60 1.62 -2.70
CA VAL A 98 3.70 2.37 -1.83
C VAL A 98 2.35 1.67 -1.81
N GLU A 99 1.92 1.27 -0.61
CA GLU A 99 0.74 0.44 -0.37
C GLU A 99 -0.18 1.06 0.67
N ASP A 100 -1.47 0.82 0.54
CA ASP A 100 -2.46 1.21 1.54
C ASP A 100 -2.40 0.32 2.78
N ILE A 101 -2.32 -1.00 2.60
CA ILE A 101 -2.29 -1.97 3.69
C ILE A 101 -1.46 -3.20 3.34
N ILE A 102 -0.68 -3.67 4.29
CA ILE A 102 -0.12 -5.02 4.25
C ILE A 102 -0.95 -5.91 5.16
N ASP A 103 -1.77 -6.77 4.55
CA ASP A 103 -2.56 -7.80 5.25
C ASP A 103 -1.85 -9.16 5.15
N THR A 104 -2.17 -10.02 4.20
CA THR A 104 -1.52 -11.33 4.02
C THR A 104 -0.05 -11.23 3.62
N GLY A 105 0.33 -10.16 2.94
CA GLY A 105 1.67 -9.90 2.43
C GLY A 105 2.01 -10.64 1.14
N GLN A 106 1.15 -11.53 0.65
CA GLN A 106 1.42 -12.39 -0.51
C GLN A 106 1.74 -11.60 -1.78
N THR A 107 0.94 -10.58 -2.08
CA THR A 107 1.12 -9.72 -3.26
C THR A 107 2.48 -9.03 -3.26
N LEU A 108 2.81 -8.35 -2.16
CA LEU A 108 4.07 -7.62 -2.03
C LEU A 108 5.28 -8.54 -2.04
N LYS A 109 5.20 -9.73 -1.42
CA LYS A 109 6.26 -10.73 -1.47
C LYS A 109 6.61 -11.10 -2.92
N ASN A 110 5.59 -11.35 -3.72
CA ASN A 110 5.76 -11.72 -5.13
C ASN A 110 6.30 -10.54 -5.96
N LEU A 111 5.79 -9.33 -5.73
CA LEU A 111 6.28 -8.11 -6.39
C LEU A 111 7.75 -7.83 -6.06
N CYS A 112 8.14 -7.95 -4.79
CA CYS A 112 9.53 -7.77 -4.39
C CYS A 112 10.46 -8.78 -5.06
N ASN A 113 10.04 -10.03 -5.20
CA ASN A 113 10.82 -11.05 -5.90
C ASN A 113 10.92 -10.72 -7.40
N LEU A 114 9.80 -10.40 -8.05
CA LEU A 114 9.76 -10.02 -9.46
C LEU A 114 10.70 -8.86 -9.78
N PHE A 115 10.71 -7.82 -8.94
CA PHE A 115 11.56 -6.64 -9.18
C PHE A 115 13.04 -6.91 -8.91
N LYS A 116 13.36 -7.81 -7.97
CA LYS A 116 14.72 -8.30 -7.77
C LYS A 116 15.22 -9.10 -8.98
N GLU A 117 14.37 -9.95 -9.55
CA GLU A 117 14.66 -10.71 -10.78
C GLU A 117 14.87 -9.79 -12.00
N ARG A 118 14.23 -8.62 -12.01
CA ARG A 118 14.42 -7.56 -13.00
C ARG A 118 15.64 -6.67 -12.73
N ASN A 119 16.51 -7.06 -11.82
CA ASN A 119 17.76 -6.36 -11.47
C ASN A 119 17.58 -4.94 -10.90
N ALA A 120 16.50 -4.68 -10.15
CA ALA A 120 16.43 -3.47 -9.35
C ALA A 120 17.60 -3.42 -8.35
N ALA A 121 18.18 -2.25 -8.11
CA ALA A 121 19.27 -2.07 -7.16
C ALA A 121 18.80 -2.29 -5.71
N SER A 122 17.62 -1.79 -5.40
CA SER A 122 16.95 -2.05 -4.12
C SER A 122 15.43 -2.11 -4.32
N VAL A 123 14.75 -2.85 -3.46
CA VAL A 123 13.29 -2.92 -3.41
C VAL A 123 12.88 -2.78 -1.95
N LYS A 124 12.18 -1.70 -1.63
CA LYS A 124 11.64 -1.39 -0.31
C LYS A 124 10.14 -1.18 -0.36
N ILE A 125 9.50 -1.22 0.80
CA ILE A 125 8.05 -1.09 0.97
C ILE A 125 7.76 0.02 1.96
N ALA A 126 6.88 0.96 1.57
CA ALA A 126 6.21 1.90 2.45
C ALA A 126 4.72 1.60 2.49
N THR A 127 4.15 1.46 3.67
CA THR A 127 2.71 1.20 3.85
C THR A 127 2.05 2.19 4.79
N LEU A 128 0.82 2.56 4.48
CA LEU A 128 -0.01 3.33 5.42
C LEU A 128 -0.38 2.46 6.61
N LEU A 129 -0.88 1.23 6.36
CA LEU A 129 -1.32 0.31 7.38
C LEU A 129 -0.54 -1.00 7.34
N ASP A 130 -0.13 -1.47 8.50
CA ASP A 130 0.42 -2.81 8.71
C ASP A 130 -0.50 -3.60 9.65
N LYS A 131 -0.98 -4.76 9.17
CA LYS A 131 -1.83 -5.68 9.91
C LYS A 131 -1.10 -7.03 10.10
N PRO A 132 -0.16 -7.14 11.05
CA PRO A 132 0.72 -8.30 11.18
C PRO A 132 -0.03 -9.60 11.51
N GLU A 133 -1.17 -9.55 12.20
CA GLU A 133 -1.99 -10.73 12.50
C GLU A 133 -2.61 -11.38 11.25
N GLY A 134 -2.73 -10.65 10.13
CA GLY A 134 -3.21 -11.17 8.84
C GLY A 134 -2.13 -11.84 8.00
N ARG A 135 -0.86 -11.81 8.42
CA ARG A 135 0.30 -12.29 7.65
C ARG A 135 0.25 -13.81 7.41
N VAL A 136 0.41 -14.22 6.16
CA VAL A 136 0.54 -15.64 5.77
C VAL A 136 1.92 -15.95 5.16
N VAL A 137 2.73 -14.92 4.90
CA VAL A 137 4.11 -15.04 4.40
C VAL A 137 5.03 -14.12 5.18
N GLU A 138 6.30 -14.48 5.26
CA GLU A 138 7.31 -13.63 5.92
C GLU A 138 7.63 -12.43 5.03
N ILE A 139 7.10 -11.26 5.40
CA ILE A 139 7.38 -9.97 4.79
C ILE A 139 7.09 -8.85 5.80
N ASN A 140 7.94 -7.85 5.82
CA ASN A 140 7.78 -6.64 6.61
C ASN A 140 7.94 -5.42 5.71
N ALA A 141 7.24 -4.32 6.04
CA ALA A 141 7.52 -3.04 5.42
C ALA A 141 8.83 -2.45 5.97
N ASP A 142 9.55 -1.73 5.11
CA ASP A 142 10.70 -0.91 5.54
C ASP A 142 10.23 0.35 6.25
N TYR A 143 9.03 0.84 5.87
CA TYR A 143 8.40 2.03 6.42
C TYR A 143 6.92 1.76 6.68
N THR A 144 6.49 1.92 7.92
CA THR A 144 5.09 1.73 8.34
C THR A 144 4.59 2.99 9.03
N CYS A 145 3.44 3.52 8.59
CA CYS A 145 2.79 4.63 9.27
C CYS A 145 2.04 4.15 10.52
N PHE A 146 1.18 3.13 10.38
CA PHE A 146 0.38 2.63 11.49
C PHE A 146 0.34 1.10 11.51
N THR A 147 0.51 0.52 12.70
CA THR A 147 0.19 -0.90 12.94
C THR A 147 -1.22 -0.98 13.49
N ILE A 148 -2.08 -1.79 12.89
CA ILE A 148 -3.48 -1.91 13.25
C ILE A 148 -3.84 -3.34 13.69
N PRO A 149 -4.90 -3.51 14.54
CA PRO A 149 -5.43 -4.82 14.91
C PRO A 149 -6.10 -5.51 13.70
N ASN A 150 -6.41 -6.80 13.85
CA ASN A 150 -7.07 -7.59 12.82
C ASN A 150 -8.57 -7.24 12.70
N GLU A 151 -8.86 -6.01 12.29
CA GLU A 151 -10.21 -5.50 12.04
C GLU A 151 -10.44 -5.32 10.54
N PHE A 152 -11.70 -5.30 10.11
CA PHE A 152 -12.07 -5.00 8.74
C PHE A 152 -12.18 -3.49 8.56
N VAL A 153 -11.20 -2.91 7.89
CA VAL A 153 -11.06 -1.45 7.73
C VAL A 153 -11.34 -1.00 6.30
N VAL A 154 -11.90 0.19 6.16
CA VAL A 154 -12.20 0.86 4.89
C VAL A 154 -11.83 2.34 4.97
N GLY A 155 -11.79 3.00 3.82
CA GLY A 155 -11.49 4.41 3.70
C GLY A 155 -10.04 4.68 3.32
N TYR A 156 -9.75 5.90 2.93
CA TYR A 156 -8.46 6.38 2.46
C TYR A 156 -7.83 5.47 1.39
N GLY A 157 -8.65 5.01 0.43
CA GLY A 157 -8.27 4.09 -0.64
C GLY A 157 -8.74 2.66 -0.44
N LEU A 158 -8.83 2.18 0.80
CA LEU A 158 -9.35 0.85 1.14
C LEU A 158 -10.86 0.73 0.85
N ASP A 159 -11.28 -0.44 0.38
CA ASP A 159 -12.65 -0.68 -0.03
C ASP A 159 -13.30 -1.91 0.60
N TYR A 160 -14.62 -1.93 0.44
CA TYR A 160 -15.44 -3.13 0.44
C TYR A 160 -16.36 -3.09 -0.78
N ASN A 161 -16.26 -4.09 -1.66
CA ASN A 161 -17.02 -4.18 -2.93
C ASN A 161 -16.93 -2.89 -3.78
N GLU A 162 -15.72 -2.36 -3.96
CA GLU A 162 -15.38 -1.11 -4.69
C GLU A 162 -15.98 0.17 -4.07
N ASN A 163 -16.59 0.10 -2.89
CA ASN A 163 -17.13 1.24 -2.16
C ASN A 163 -16.18 1.68 -1.03
N TYR A 164 -16.43 2.86 -0.44
CA TYR A 164 -15.76 3.44 0.73
C TYR A 164 -14.34 4.00 0.50
N ARG A 165 -13.69 3.81 -0.66
CA ARG A 165 -12.34 4.34 -0.94
C ARG A 165 -12.23 5.86 -0.75
N ASN A 166 -13.34 6.58 -0.93
CA ASN A 166 -13.44 8.04 -0.85
C ASN A 166 -13.67 8.59 0.57
N ILE A 167 -13.76 7.75 1.59
CA ILE A 167 -13.78 8.20 2.98
C ILE A 167 -12.42 8.76 3.35
N PRO A 168 -12.33 9.98 3.95
CA PRO A 168 -11.05 10.66 4.18
C PRO A 168 -10.28 10.18 5.43
N TYR A 169 -10.73 9.13 6.08
CA TYR A 169 -10.13 8.53 7.27
C TYR A 169 -10.15 7.00 7.16
N ILE A 170 -9.50 6.29 8.08
CA ILE A 170 -9.62 4.84 8.21
C ILE A 170 -10.70 4.54 9.24
N GLY A 171 -11.73 3.81 8.82
CA GLY A 171 -12.83 3.37 9.66
C GLY A 171 -12.97 1.85 9.73
N ILE A 172 -13.41 1.34 10.87
CA ILE A 172 -13.81 -0.06 11.03
C ILE A 172 -15.24 -0.18 10.47
N LEU A 173 -15.42 -1.08 9.50
CA LEU A 173 -16.74 -1.35 8.90
C LEU A 173 -17.59 -2.18 9.88
N LYS A 174 -18.89 -1.89 9.96
CA LYS A 174 -19.82 -2.68 10.77
C LYS A 174 -19.99 -4.09 10.18
N GLU A 175 -19.99 -5.11 11.04
CA GLU A 175 -20.11 -6.52 10.63
C GLU A 175 -21.36 -6.79 9.80
N GLU A 176 -22.49 -6.16 10.12
CA GLU A 176 -23.77 -6.27 9.39
C GLU A 176 -23.69 -5.85 7.92
N VAL A 177 -22.64 -5.11 7.52
CA VAL A 177 -22.43 -4.66 6.14
C VAL A 177 -21.79 -5.75 5.29
N TYR A 178 -20.86 -6.54 5.85
CA TYR A 178 -20.06 -7.50 5.08
C TYR A 178 -20.37 -8.98 5.41
N THR A 179 -21.26 -9.24 6.38
CA THR A 179 -21.69 -10.62 6.74
C THR A 179 -23.05 -11.04 6.13
N LYS A 180 -23.60 -10.25 5.18
CA LYS A 180 -24.87 -10.55 4.50
C LYS A 180 -24.69 -11.58 3.38
#